data_f34b854d1208aad6733291be2ca559fb
#
_entry.id   f34b854d1208aad6733291be2ca559fb
#
_cell.length_a   1.000
_cell.length_b   1.000
_cell.length_c   1.000
_cell.angle_alpha   90.00
_cell.angle_beta   90.00
_cell.angle_gamma   90.00
#
_symmetry.space_group_name_H-M   'P 1'
#
loop_
_entity.id
_entity.type
_entity.pdbx_description
1 polymer ?
#
loop_
_entity_poly.entity_id
_entity_poly.type
_entity_poly.pdbx_seq_one_letter_code
_entity_poly.pdbx_strand_id
1 'polypeptide(L)'
;MKITQDVRYIGVSDRNLDLFEGQYKVPDGMAYNSYVILDEKIAVFDTVDKKFGDEWLDNLKNELGGRTPDYLVVLHMEPDHSANIAKFAGVYKDAKIVSSAAAFRMMKAYFGDEFTDRRIVVKEGDKLNLGKHELTFVGAPMVHWPEVIVAYESSEKLLFSADAFGKFGAFDVKADWACEARRYYFGIVGKYGVQAQNLLKKAAALDIEKILPLHGPLLTENLGYYLGLYNTWSSYGIESEGVTIAYTSVYGHTEKAVKLLKEEIEKAGVKVAVHDLARCDESEAVEDAFRYGKLVLATTTYNASIFPFMQNFINALTERNYKNRKIGLIENGSWAPTAAKIMRAAFENSENIEFCPTTVKIVGAVSEENEEQIRSLAKEIIG
;
A
#
# COMPACT_ATOMS: atom_id res chain seq x y z
N MET A 1 -19.32 15.41 5.64
CA MET A 1 -20.22 14.21 5.73
C MET A 1 -20.26 13.71 7.17
N LYS A 2 -21.42 13.35 7.69
CA LYS A 2 -21.59 12.84 9.07
C LYS A 2 -21.18 11.37 9.17
N ILE A 3 -20.25 11.04 10.07
CA ILE A 3 -19.80 9.66 10.37
C ILE A 3 -20.55 9.13 11.59
N THR A 4 -20.57 9.93 12.66
CA THR A 4 -21.35 9.71 13.89
C THR A 4 -22.08 10.98 14.27
N GLN A 5 -22.60 11.08 15.50
CA GLN A 5 -23.22 12.33 15.94
C GLN A 5 -22.20 13.49 16.05
N ASP A 6 -20.99 13.20 16.47
CA ASP A 6 -19.99 14.21 16.79
C ASP A 6 -18.79 14.19 15.82
N VAL A 7 -18.62 13.13 15.02
CA VAL A 7 -17.50 12.99 14.07
C VAL A 7 -17.95 13.26 12.64
N ARG A 8 -17.16 14.09 11.91
CA ARG A 8 -17.40 14.46 10.52
C ARG A 8 -16.20 14.16 9.65
N TYR A 9 -16.47 13.76 8.43
CA TYR A 9 -15.49 13.75 7.34
C TYR A 9 -15.44 15.12 6.69
N ILE A 10 -14.24 15.65 6.54
CA ILE A 10 -13.95 16.96 5.94
C ILE A 10 -12.87 16.88 4.85
N GLY A 11 -12.47 15.66 4.46
CA GLY A 11 -11.47 15.42 3.42
C GLY A 11 -11.94 15.80 2.02
N VAL A 12 -11.07 15.54 1.06
CA VAL A 12 -11.27 15.82 -0.37
C VAL A 12 -10.89 14.61 -1.23
N SER A 13 -11.28 14.64 -2.51
CA SER A 13 -10.87 13.61 -3.47
C SER A 13 -10.29 14.25 -4.73
N ASP A 14 -9.08 13.84 -5.09
CA ASP A 14 -8.48 14.20 -6.37
C ASP A 14 -8.85 13.18 -7.43
N ARG A 15 -9.77 13.57 -8.32
CA ARG A 15 -10.24 12.71 -9.42
C ARG A 15 -9.44 12.87 -10.71
N ASN A 16 -8.48 13.78 -10.71
CA ASN A 16 -7.66 14.11 -11.88
C ASN A 16 -6.21 13.70 -11.70
N LEU A 17 -5.88 13.10 -10.56
CA LEU A 17 -4.54 12.56 -10.32
C LEU A 17 -4.34 11.33 -11.21
N ASP A 18 -3.30 11.34 -12.03
CA ASP A 18 -2.91 10.21 -12.87
C ASP A 18 -1.90 9.28 -12.19
N LEU A 19 -0.97 9.85 -11.39
CA LEU A 19 0.08 9.12 -10.68
C LEU A 19 0.14 9.55 -9.21
N PHE A 20 -0.14 8.63 -8.29
CA PHE A 20 0.15 8.81 -6.87
C PHE A 20 1.64 8.58 -6.61
N GLU A 21 2.26 9.42 -5.77
CA GLU A 21 3.73 9.46 -5.55
C GLU A 21 4.56 9.52 -6.85
N GLY A 22 3.97 9.99 -7.96
CA GLY A 22 4.65 10.04 -9.25
C GLY A 22 4.93 8.68 -9.90
N GLN A 23 4.39 7.59 -9.38
CA GLN A 23 4.66 6.22 -9.86
C GLN A 23 3.45 5.30 -9.96
N TYR A 24 2.46 5.40 -9.06
CA TYR A 24 1.31 4.49 -9.06
C TYR A 24 0.16 5.09 -9.87
N LYS A 25 -0.26 4.42 -10.93
CA LYS A 25 -1.44 4.83 -11.69
C LYS A 25 -2.69 4.72 -10.83
N VAL A 26 -3.45 5.80 -10.77
CA VAL A 26 -4.70 5.88 -9.99
C VAL A 26 -5.85 6.37 -10.87
N PRO A 27 -6.36 5.50 -11.77
CA PRO A 27 -7.40 5.89 -12.72
C PRO A 27 -8.70 6.34 -12.03
N ASP A 28 -8.93 5.87 -10.82
CA ASP A 28 -10.06 6.25 -9.97
C ASP A 28 -9.75 7.42 -9.02
N GLY A 29 -8.62 8.12 -9.25
CA GLY A 29 -8.14 9.23 -8.42
C GLY A 29 -7.63 8.81 -7.05
N MET A 30 -7.60 9.76 -6.09
CA MET A 30 -7.12 9.53 -4.74
C MET A 30 -7.97 10.31 -3.73
N ALA A 31 -8.28 9.68 -2.60
CA ALA A 31 -8.89 10.35 -1.46
C ALA A 31 -7.80 10.85 -0.51
N TYR A 32 -7.94 12.08 -0.04
CA TYR A 32 -7.17 12.65 1.07
C TYR A 32 -8.12 12.91 2.21
N ASN A 33 -8.17 11.98 3.16
CA ASN A 33 -9.15 12.01 4.22
C ASN A 33 -8.68 12.88 5.38
N SER A 34 -9.59 13.66 5.89
CA SER A 34 -9.43 14.44 7.11
C SER A 34 -10.73 14.41 7.88
N TYR A 35 -10.65 14.52 9.19
CA TYR A 35 -11.78 14.34 10.08
C TYR A 35 -11.83 15.43 11.13
N VAL A 36 -13.02 15.66 11.70
CA VAL A 36 -13.17 16.55 12.86
C VAL A 36 -14.10 15.94 13.90
N ILE A 37 -13.69 15.99 15.16
CA ILE A 37 -14.54 15.67 16.32
C ILE A 37 -15.06 17.00 16.89
N LEU A 38 -16.38 17.12 16.95
CA LEU A 38 -17.10 18.30 17.46
C LEU A 38 -17.57 18.02 18.90
N ASP A 39 -16.70 18.30 19.87
CA ASP A 39 -16.98 18.09 21.28
C ASP A 39 -16.85 19.43 22.06
N GLU A 40 -16.68 19.41 23.40
CA GLU A 40 -16.35 20.60 24.20
C GLU A 40 -15.11 21.25 23.62
N LYS A 41 -14.06 20.45 23.36
CA LYS A 41 -12.89 20.81 22.55
C LYS A 41 -12.96 20.14 21.20
N ILE A 42 -12.62 20.88 20.16
CA ILE A 42 -12.67 20.41 18.79
C ILE A 42 -11.29 19.95 18.33
N ALA A 43 -11.20 18.71 17.83
CA ALA A 43 -9.99 18.15 17.26
C ALA A 43 -10.17 17.86 15.76
N VAL A 44 -9.28 18.42 14.94
CA VAL A 44 -9.15 18.14 13.50
C VAL A 44 -8.03 17.12 13.32
N PHE A 45 -8.21 16.15 12.44
CA PHE A 45 -7.23 15.10 12.16
C PHE A 45 -6.67 15.25 10.75
N ASP A 46 -5.36 15.44 10.68
CA ASP A 46 -4.55 15.63 9.50
C ASP A 46 -5.09 16.75 8.57
N THR A 47 -4.35 17.05 7.53
CA THR A 47 -4.78 17.95 6.48
C THR A 47 -4.91 17.18 5.16
N VAL A 48 -4.82 17.84 4.04
CA VAL A 48 -4.95 17.24 2.72
C VAL A 48 -3.81 17.71 1.81
N ASP A 49 -3.72 17.17 0.59
CA ASP A 49 -2.77 17.62 -0.41
C ASP A 49 -2.82 19.14 -0.61
N LYS A 50 -1.68 19.74 -0.87
CA LYS A 50 -1.48 21.20 -0.94
C LYS A 50 -2.50 21.92 -1.81
N LYS A 51 -2.86 21.35 -2.95
CA LYS A 51 -3.75 21.98 -3.94
C LYS A 51 -5.20 22.09 -3.47
N PHE A 52 -5.61 21.29 -2.50
CA PHE A 52 -6.97 21.27 -1.95
C PHE A 52 -7.12 22.01 -0.61
N GLY A 53 -6.10 22.73 -0.18
CA GLY A 53 -6.09 23.39 1.13
C GLY A 53 -7.22 24.41 1.36
N ASP A 54 -7.70 25.09 0.31
CA ASP A 54 -8.83 26.03 0.43
C ASP A 54 -10.16 25.28 0.54
N GLU A 55 -10.40 24.28 -0.31
CA GLU A 55 -11.58 23.42 -0.25
C GLU A 55 -11.72 22.71 1.10
N TRP A 56 -10.60 22.15 1.60
CA TRP A 56 -10.56 21.51 2.90
C TRP A 56 -10.88 22.47 4.06
N LEU A 57 -10.33 23.69 4.04
CA LEU A 57 -10.64 24.70 5.06
C LEU A 57 -12.12 25.13 4.99
N ASP A 58 -12.69 25.23 3.81
CA ASP A 58 -14.11 25.52 3.65
C ASP A 58 -14.99 24.37 4.17
N ASN A 59 -14.61 23.09 3.90
CA ASN A 59 -15.25 21.93 4.49
C ASN A 59 -15.21 21.95 6.01
N LEU A 60 -14.05 22.23 6.58
CA LEU A 60 -13.88 22.37 8.04
C LEU A 60 -14.75 23.50 8.60
N LYS A 61 -14.71 24.69 8.01
CA LYS A 61 -15.46 25.87 8.44
C LYS A 61 -16.98 25.61 8.44
N ASN A 62 -17.48 24.92 7.43
CA ASN A 62 -18.90 24.56 7.35
C ASN A 62 -19.34 23.64 8.50
N GLU A 63 -18.50 22.65 8.87
CA GLU A 63 -18.83 21.73 9.96
C GLU A 63 -18.65 22.39 11.34
N LEU A 64 -17.74 23.36 11.49
CA LEU A 64 -17.51 24.09 12.75
C LEU A 64 -18.70 24.95 13.18
N GLY A 65 -19.55 25.42 12.27
CA GLY A 65 -20.74 26.21 12.60
C GLY A 65 -20.44 27.50 13.38
N GLY A 66 -19.29 28.13 13.13
CA GLY A 66 -18.85 29.35 13.80
C GLY A 66 -17.96 29.11 15.04
N ARG A 67 -17.75 27.86 15.45
CA ARG A 67 -16.76 27.49 16.48
C ARG A 67 -15.33 27.51 15.90
N THR A 68 -14.33 27.42 16.75
CA THR A 68 -12.92 27.31 16.35
C THR A 68 -12.34 26.00 16.87
N PRO A 69 -11.45 25.32 16.12
CA PRO A 69 -10.80 24.12 16.59
C PRO A 69 -9.79 24.44 17.70
N ASP A 70 -9.71 23.55 18.68
CA ASP A 70 -8.71 23.58 19.76
C ASP A 70 -7.43 22.88 19.36
N TYR A 71 -7.56 21.82 18.52
CA TYR A 71 -6.44 20.94 18.14
C TYR A 71 -6.42 20.63 16.67
N LEU A 72 -5.21 20.55 16.11
CA LEU A 72 -4.89 19.79 14.90
C LEU A 72 -4.04 18.59 15.34
N VAL A 73 -4.59 17.40 15.24
CA VAL A 73 -3.89 16.13 15.46
C VAL A 73 -3.28 15.69 14.14
N VAL A 74 -1.95 15.61 14.08
CA VAL A 74 -1.22 15.19 12.89
C VAL A 74 -0.71 13.77 13.11
N LEU A 75 -1.30 12.82 12.41
CA LEU A 75 -0.98 11.40 12.51
C LEU A 75 0.20 11.04 11.60
N HIS A 76 0.30 11.73 10.43
CA HIS A 76 1.29 11.46 9.40
C HIS A 76 1.81 12.74 8.75
N MET A 77 3.09 12.74 8.38
CA MET A 77 3.78 13.92 7.86
C MET A 77 4.02 13.90 6.36
N GLU A 78 3.55 12.89 5.65
CA GLU A 78 3.59 12.92 4.19
C GLU A 78 2.85 14.14 3.66
N PRO A 79 3.39 14.83 2.60
CA PRO A 79 2.83 16.13 2.17
C PRO A 79 1.36 16.11 1.77
N ASP A 80 0.81 14.99 1.33
CA ASP A 80 -0.62 14.85 1.00
C ASP A 80 -1.54 14.85 2.23
N HIS A 81 -0.98 14.76 3.45
CA HIS A 81 -1.68 14.90 4.73
C HIS A 81 -1.18 16.08 5.56
N SER A 82 0.00 16.62 5.25
CA SER A 82 0.66 17.61 6.10
C SER A 82 0.84 18.98 5.44
N ALA A 83 0.72 19.10 4.12
CA ALA A 83 1.08 20.32 3.39
C ALA A 83 0.30 21.57 3.82
N ASN A 84 -0.88 21.41 4.41
CA ASN A 84 -1.72 22.53 4.85
C ASN A 84 -1.64 22.81 6.36
N ILE A 85 -0.72 22.19 7.12
CA ILE A 85 -0.53 22.46 8.56
C ILE A 85 -0.24 23.93 8.82
N ALA A 86 0.70 24.54 8.10
CA ALA A 86 1.03 25.96 8.26
C ALA A 86 -0.14 26.88 7.89
N LYS A 87 -0.92 26.52 6.86
CA LYS A 87 -2.13 27.24 6.45
C LYS A 87 -3.20 27.19 7.55
N PHE A 88 -3.49 26.01 8.10
CA PHE A 88 -4.38 25.82 9.23
C PHE A 88 -3.94 26.66 10.42
N ALA A 89 -2.66 26.58 10.79
CA ALA A 89 -2.07 27.30 11.91
C ALA A 89 -2.13 28.84 11.75
N GLY A 90 -2.11 29.31 10.50
CA GLY A 90 -2.28 30.74 10.17
C GLY A 90 -3.72 31.22 10.35
N VAL A 91 -4.71 30.37 10.04
CA VAL A 91 -6.14 30.67 10.18
C VAL A 91 -6.58 30.53 11.65
N TYR A 92 -6.22 29.43 12.31
CA TYR A 92 -6.61 29.11 13.69
C TYR A 92 -5.41 29.30 14.63
N LYS A 93 -5.13 30.55 14.98
CA LYS A 93 -3.91 30.94 15.70
C LYS A 93 -3.81 30.38 17.12
N ASP A 94 -4.93 30.09 17.75
CA ASP A 94 -4.99 29.57 19.13
C ASP A 94 -5.01 28.02 19.17
N ALA A 95 -5.25 27.37 18.05
CA ALA A 95 -5.26 25.93 17.97
C ALA A 95 -3.86 25.34 18.25
N LYS A 96 -3.80 24.30 19.06
CA LYS A 96 -2.56 23.55 19.33
C LYS A 96 -2.38 22.45 18.32
N ILE A 97 -1.12 22.15 17.98
CA ILE A 97 -0.76 21.04 17.09
C ILE A 97 -0.30 19.88 17.95
N VAL A 98 -0.92 18.71 17.76
CA VAL A 98 -0.69 17.49 18.54
C VAL A 98 -0.06 16.46 17.63
N SER A 99 1.13 15.98 17.93
CA SER A 99 1.79 14.93 17.15
C SER A 99 2.98 14.33 17.91
N SER A 100 3.67 13.37 17.26
CA SER A 100 4.91 12.79 17.78
C SER A 100 6.09 13.78 17.74
N ALA A 101 7.08 13.56 18.58
CA ALA A 101 8.30 14.37 18.56
C ALA A 101 9.05 14.32 17.21
N ALA A 102 8.93 13.21 16.49
CA ALA A 102 9.54 13.06 15.17
C ALA A 102 8.80 13.91 14.12
N ALA A 103 7.47 13.97 14.17
CA ALA A 103 6.66 14.81 13.30
C ALA A 103 6.99 16.31 13.44
N PHE A 104 7.19 16.80 14.66
CA PHE A 104 7.59 18.20 14.87
C PHE A 104 8.95 18.54 14.26
N ARG A 105 9.91 17.61 14.27
CA ARG A 105 11.19 17.79 13.55
C ARG A 105 10.97 17.88 12.03
N MET A 106 10.04 17.09 11.48
CA MET A 106 9.67 17.16 10.06
C MET A 106 8.93 18.47 9.73
N MET A 107 8.04 18.94 10.61
CA MET A 107 7.37 20.24 10.46
C MET A 107 8.39 21.37 10.34
N LYS A 108 9.45 21.34 11.15
CA LYS A 108 10.53 22.33 11.03
C LYS A 108 11.23 22.27 9.66
N ALA A 109 11.47 21.07 9.15
CA ALA A 109 12.10 20.89 7.84
C ALA A 109 11.19 21.38 6.69
N TYR A 110 9.88 21.15 6.80
CA TYR A 110 8.92 21.54 5.75
C TYR A 110 8.47 22.99 5.83
N PHE A 111 8.29 23.53 7.02
CA PHE A 111 7.68 24.86 7.23
C PHE A 111 8.62 25.88 7.87
N GLY A 112 9.83 25.48 8.29
CA GLY A 112 10.75 26.33 9.03
C GLY A 112 10.32 26.60 10.47
N ASP A 113 9.20 26.00 10.93
CA ASP A 113 8.61 26.17 12.26
C ASP A 113 8.29 24.80 12.89
N GLU A 114 8.57 24.66 14.18
CA GLU A 114 8.19 23.52 15.01
C GLU A 114 6.90 23.81 15.80
N PHE A 115 6.28 24.95 15.62
CA PHE A 115 5.12 25.41 16.38
C PHE A 115 5.34 25.35 17.90
N THR A 116 6.54 25.72 18.35
CA THR A 116 7.03 25.52 19.72
C THR A 116 6.05 26.01 20.79
N ASP A 117 5.41 27.16 20.57
CA ASP A 117 4.48 27.78 21.53
C ASP A 117 3.11 27.08 21.55
N ARG A 118 2.81 26.25 20.56
CA ARG A 118 1.49 25.62 20.36
C ARG A 118 1.54 24.11 20.25
N ARG A 119 2.71 23.49 20.33
CA ARG A 119 2.85 22.04 20.16
C ARG A 119 2.48 21.28 21.42
N ILE A 120 1.81 20.15 21.24
CA ILE A 120 1.63 19.11 22.23
C ILE A 120 2.31 17.84 21.68
N VAL A 121 3.41 17.45 22.31
CA VAL A 121 4.12 16.23 21.94
C VAL A 121 3.47 15.06 22.64
N VAL A 122 3.06 14.05 21.86
CA VAL A 122 2.47 12.83 22.38
C VAL A 122 3.31 11.61 22.01
N LYS A 123 3.19 10.57 22.81
CA LYS A 123 3.80 9.25 22.63
C LYS A 123 2.78 8.16 22.90
N GLU A 124 3.17 6.93 22.73
CA GLU A 124 2.33 5.75 22.99
C GLU A 124 1.73 5.77 24.39
N GLY A 125 0.41 5.60 24.46
CA GLY A 125 -0.38 5.58 25.69
C GLY A 125 -0.79 6.96 26.21
N ASP A 126 -0.28 8.05 25.65
CA ASP A 126 -0.72 9.38 26.04
C ASP A 126 -2.18 9.61 25.61
N LYS A 127 -2.89 10.43 26.37
CA LYS A 127 -4.31 10.71 26.17
C LYS A 127 -4.57 12.19 25.94
N LEU A 128 -5.59 12.47 25.12
CA LEU A 128 -6.12 13.81 24.91
C LEU A 128 -7.63 13.81 25.15
N ASN A 129 -8.07 14.50 26.18
CA ASN A 129 -9.49 14.63 26.52
C ASN A 129 -10.11 15.82 25.78
N LEU A 130 -11.24 15.57 25.10
CA LEU A 130 -12.00 16.57 24.35
C LEU A 130 -13.33 16.98 25.04
N GLY A 131 -13.69 16.30 26.13
CA GLY A 131 -14.96 16.41 26.83
C GLY A 131 -15.60 15.03 26.97
N LYS A 132 -16.53 14.71 26.11
CA LYS A 132 -17.14 13.37 25.97
C LYS A 132 -16.15 12.35 25.37
N HIS A 133 -15.36 12.81 24.39
CA HIS A 133 -14.41 11.99 23.65
C HIS A 133 -13.02 12.02 24.28
N GLU A 134 -12.36 10.88 24.32
CA GLU A 134 -10.95 10.76 24.74
C GLU A 134 -10.16 10.00 23.67
N LEU A 135 -9.07 10.61 23.22
CA LEU A 135 -8.13 10.01 22.32
C LEU A 135 -7.00 9.33 23.10
N THR A 136 -6.64 8.11 22.70
CA THR A 136 -5.41 7.42 23.13
C THR A 136 -4.49 7.26 21.94
N PHE A 137 -3.24 7.74 22.04
CA PHE A 137 -2.27 7.66 20.96
C PHE A 137 -1.49 6.35 21.00
N VAL A 138 -1.30 5.75 19.82
CA VAL A 138 -0.56 4.49 19.63
C VAL A 138 0.51 4.71 18.57
N GLY A 139 1.76 4.40 18.89
CA GLY A 139 2.86 4.51 17.93
C GLY A 139 2.76 3.45 16.83
N ALA A 140 2.90 3.90 15.58
CA ALA A 140 2.90 3.07 14.37
C ALA A 140 4.13 3.35 13.50
N PRO A 141 5.36 3.39 14.06
CA PRO A 141 6.54 3.78 13.31
C PRO A 141 6.77 2.84 12.14
N MET A 142 7.11 3.42 10.98
CA MET A 142 7.30 2.73 9.68
C MET A 142 6.02 2.09 9.11
N VAL A 143 4.85 2.56 9.54
CA VAL A 143 3.60 2.24 8.86
C VAL A 143 2.99 3.56 8.31
N HIS A 144 3.56 4.21 7.25
CA HIS A 144 4.80 3.69 6.63
C HIS A 144 6.05 4.58 6.87
N TRP A 145 5.94 5.70 7.57
CA TRP A 145 7.03 6.58 7.94
C TRP A 145 7.36 6.51 9.44
N PRO A 146 8.57 6.96 9.87
CA PRO A 146 9.05 6.73 11.25
C PRO A 146 8.28 7.51 12.32
N GLU A 147 7.61 8.61 11.97
CA GLU A 147 6.90 9.49 12.91
C GLU A 147 5.45 9.09 13.14
N VAL A 148 4.91 8.15 12.35
CA VAL A 148 3.49 7.80 12.32
C VAL A 148 2.98 7.40 13.69
N ILE A 149 1.85 8.00 14.06
CA ILE A 149 1.01 7.59 15.18
C ILE A 149 -0.41 7.35 14.68
N VAL A 150 -1.16 6.53 15.38
CA VAL A 150 -2.61 6.38 15.20
C VAL A 150 -3.32 6.83 16.47
N ALA A 151 -4.59 7.20 16.38
CA ALA A 151 -5.37 7.63 17.53
C ALA A 151 -6.63 6.77 17.67
N TYR A 152 -6.83 6.19 18.86
CA TYR A 152 -8.06 5.48 19.21
C TYR A 152 -8.96 6.38 20.03
N GLU A 153 -10.19 6.57 19.58
CA GLU A 153 -11.25 7.28 20.30
C GLU A 153 -12.16 6.23 20.97
N SER A 154 -12.25 6.31 22.31
CA SER A 154 -12.82 5.24 23.13
C SER A 154 -14.34 5.29 23.28
N SER A 155 -14.99 6.46 23.11
CA SER A 155 -16.43 6.61 23.34
C SER A 155 -17.27 6.02 22.21
N GLU A 156 -16.84 6.18 20.98
CA GLU A 156 -17.49 5.66 19.77
C GLU A 156 -16.64 4.58 19.08
N LYS A 157 -15.52 4.17 19.72
CA LYS A 157 -14.64 3.06 19.34
C LYS A 157 -14.07 3.22 17.92
N LEU A 158 -13.55 4.41 17.64
CA LEU A 158 -13.02 4.78 16.33
C LEU A 158 -11.50 4.70 16.32
N LEU A 159 -10.93 4.08 15.28
CA LEU A 159 -9.50 4.10 15.03
C LEU A 159 -9.20 5.06 13.86
N PHE A 160 -8.53 6.18 14.14
CA PHE A 160 -7.90 7.02 13.13
C PHE A 160 -6.54 6.40 12.81
N SER A 161 -6.44 5.73 11.67
CA SER A 161 -5.38 4.75 11.43
C SER A 161 -4.20 5.26 10.60
N ALA A 162 -4.11 6.57 10.36
CA ALA A 162 -3.20 7.13 9.38
C ALA A 162 -3.36 6.39 8.03
N ASP A 163 -2.29 6.03 7.34
CA ASP A 163 -2.33 5.33 6.05
C ASP A 163 -2.67 3.84 6.15
N ALA A 164 -2.58 3.28 7.38
CA ALA A 164 -2.94 1.89 7.56
C ALA A 164 -4.42 1.67 7.16
N PHE A 165 -4.67 0.56 6.44
CA PHE A 165 -5.97 0.20 5.88
C PHE A 165 -6.48 1.11 4.75
N GLY A 166 -5.64 2.03 4.25
CA GLY A 166 -5.93 2.84 3.09
C GLY A 166 -5.94 2.03 1.79
N LYS A 167 -6.46 2.65 0.74
CA LYS A 167 -6.44 2.10 -0.63
C LYS A 167 -6.37 3.23 -1.65
N PHE A 168 -5.93 2.92 -2.85
CA PHE A 168 -6.07 3.81 -4.00
C PHE A 168 -7.54 4.02 -4.38
N GLY A 169 -7.83 5.20 -4.94
CA GLY A 169 -9.14 5.61 -5.41
C GLY A 169 -9.76 6.75 -4.60
N ALA A 170 -10.62 7.52 -5.23
CA ALA A 170 -11.40 8.57 -4.59
C ALA A 170 -12.36 7.97 -3.53
N PHE A 171 -12.79 8.79 -2.57
CA PHE A 171 -13.53 8.34 -1.37
C PHE A 171 -14.80 7.52 -1.66
N ASP A 172 -15.53 7.86 -2.71
CA ASP A 172 -16.82 7.26 -3.07
C ASP A 172 -16.73 6.18 -4.15
N VAL A 173 -15.51 5.80 -4.56
CA VAL A 173 -15.29 4.74 -5.56
C VAL A 173 -15.65 3.39 -4.97
N LYS A 174 -16.68 2.76 -5.58
CA LYS A 174 -17.16 1.42 -5.21
C LYS A 174 -16.40 0.33 -5.97
N ALA A 175 -15.08 0.32 -5.89
CA ALA A 175 -14.25 -0.78 -6.40
C ALA A 175 -14.05 -1.84 -5.32
N ASP A 176 -13.60 -3.04 -5.73
CA ASP A 176 -13.16 -4.07 -4.80
C ASP A 176 -12.05 -3.50 -3.90
N TRP A 177 -12.36 -3.39 -2.60
CA TRP A 177 -11.41 -2.83 -1.63
C TRP A 177 -10.09 -3.60 -1.63
N ALA A 178 -10.14 -4.93 -1.68
CA ALA A 178 -8.95 -5.76 -1.53
C ALA A 178 -7.93 -5.57 -2.65
N CYS A 179 -8.37 -5.38 -3.89
CA CYS A 179 -7.49 -5.18 -5.03
C CYS A 179 -6.64 -3.90 -4.85
N GLU A 180 -7.32 -2.74 -4.72
CA GLU A 180 -6.64 -1.46 -4.60
C GLU A 180 -5.93 -1.27 -3.25
N ALA A 181 -6.44 -1.88 -2.16
CA ALA A 181 -5.78 -1.86 -0.87
C ALA A 181 -4.52 -2.75 -0.84
N ARG A 182 -4.52 -3.90 -1.52
CA ARG A 182 -3.34 -4.76 -1.66
C ARG A 182 -2.26 -4.05 -2.48
N ARG A 183 -2.64 -3.42 -3.60
CA ARG A 183 -1.74 -2.64 -4.44
C ARG A 183 -1.14 -1.46 -3.66
N TYR A 184 -1.97 -0.74 -2.89
CA TYR A 184 -1.54 0.31 -1.97
C TYR A 184 -0.59 -0.26 -0.90
N TYR A 185 -0.99 -1.33 -0.21
CA TYR A 185 -0.19 -1.94 0.84
C TYR A 185 1.21 -2.35 0.36
N PHE A 186 1.31 -3.15 -0.71
CA PHE A 186 2.61 -3.60 -1.21
C PHE A 186 3.40 -2.49 -1.89
N GLY A 187 2.74 -1.47 -2.43
CA GLY A 187 3.39 -0.26 -2.92
C GLY A 187 4.08 0.52 -1.81
N ILE A 188 3.36 0.81 -0.74
CA ILE A 188 3.70 1.81 0.28
C ILE A 188 4.25 1.17 1.57
N VAL A 189 3.59 0.15 2.10
CA VAL A 189 3.89 -0.45 3.42
C VAL A 189 4.69 -1.74 3.30
N GLY A 190 4.67 -2.43 2.14
CA GLY A 190 5.07 -3.83 1.98
C GLY A 190 6.44 -4.22 2.53
N LYS A 191 7.42 -3.31 2.54
CA LYS A 191 8.72 -3.53 3.16
C LYS A 191 8.66 -3.73 4.69
N TYR A 192 7.67 -3.13 5.33
CA TYR A 192 7.58 -2.97 6.79
C TYR A 192 6.57 -3.93 7.44
N GLY A 193 6.47 -5.16 6.94
CA GLY A 193 5.53 -6.17 7.44
C GLY A 193 5.61 -6.40 8.95
N VAL A 194 6.81 -6.43 9.54
CA VAL A 194 7.00 -6.60 10.99
C VAL A 194 6.37 -5.44 11.77
N GLN A 195 6.52 -4.22 11.29
CA GLN A 195 5.95 -3.03 11.91
C GLN A 195 4.41 -3.02 11.79
N ALA A 196 3.88 -3.40 10.63
CA ALA A 196 2.44 -3.58 10.44
C ALA A 196 1.87 -4.68 11.36
N GLN A 197 2.58 -5.81 11.53
CA GLN A 197 2.21 -6.86 12.51
C GLN A 197 2.21 -6.33 13.96
N ASN A 198 3.14 -5.47 14.31
CA ASN A 198 3.18 -4.86 15.64
C ASN A 198 1.98 -3.91 15.85
N LEU A 199 1.61 -3.12 14.82
CA LEU A 199 0.41 -2.28 14.87
C LEU A 199 -0.85 -3.14 15.03
N LEU A 200 -1.00 -4.23 14.26
CA LEU A 200 -2.13 -5.16 14.38
C LEU A 200 -2.26 -5.76 15.79
N LYS A 201 -1.14 -6.14 16.42
CA LYS A 201 -1.15 -6.66 17.80
C LYS A 201 -1.64 -5.61 18.80
N LYS A 202 -1.26 -4.34 18.62
CA LYS A 202 -1.73 -3.25 19.48
C LYS A 202 -3.22 -2.98 19.23
N ALA A 203 -3.64 -2.93 17.98
CA ALA A 203 -5.04 -2.75 17.59
C ALA A 203 -5.96 -3.86 18.11
N ALA A 204 -5.48 -5.09 18.17
CA ALA A 204 -6.24 -6.24 18.71
C ALA A 204 -6.59 -6.11 20.21
N ALA A 205 -5.91 -5.24 20.95
CA ALA A 205 -6.23 -4.94 22.35
C ALA A 205 -7.29 -3.83 22.51
N LEU A 206 -7.71 -3.21 21.40
CA LEU A 206 -8.69 -2.12 21.37
C LEU A 206 -10.05 -2.65 20.87
N ASP A 207 -11.12 -2.10 21.42
CA ASP A 207 -12.49 -2.42 20.98
C ASP A 207 -12.89 -1.48 19.82
N ILE A 208 -12.48 -1.83 18.60
CA ILE A 208 -12.65 -0.99 17.41
C ILE A 208 -13.93 -1.36 16.67
N GLU A 209 -14.81 -0.39 16.45
CA GLU A 209 -16.03 -0.53 15.65
C GLU A 209 -15.92 0.09 14.25
N LYS A 210 -15.06 1.09 14.07
CA LYS A 210 -14.81 1.71 12.76
C LYS A 210 -13.33 2.10 12.62
N ILE A 211 -12.81 1.95 11.40
CA ILE A 211 -11.47 2.43 11.03
C ILE A 211 -11.62 3.58 10.05
N LEU A 212 -10.92 4.67 10.35
CA LEU A 212 -10.92 5.93 9.61
C LEU A 212 -9.53 6.17 9.02
N PRO A 213 -9.22 5.60 7.83
CA PRO A 213 -7.92 5.75 7.20
C PRO A 213 -7.76 7.11 6.51
N LEU A 214 -6.53 7.51 6.21
CA LEU A 214 -6.25 8.75 5.47
C LEU A 214 -6.50 8.63 3.96
N HIS A 215 -6.65 7.40 3.44
CA HIS A 215 -7.01 7.14 2.04
C HIS A 215 -8.15 6.14 1.91
N GLY A 216 -8.97 6.30 0.86
CA GLY A 216 -10.07 5.39 0.55
C GLY A 216 -11.29 5.54 1.47
N PRO A 217 -12.18 4.55 1.51
CA PRO A 217 -13.42 4.61 2.26
C PRO A 217 -13.23 4.37 3.76
N LEU A 218 -14.20 4.79 4.55
CA LEU A 218 -14.33 4.36 5.95
C LEU A 218 -14.62 2.87 6.02
N LEU A 219 -14.00 2.16 6.97
CA LEU A 219 -14.29 0.76 7.23
C LEU A 219 -15.21 0.67 8.45
N THR A 220 -16.48 0.42 8.22
CA THR A 220 -17.54 0.49 9.25
C THR A 220 -18.22 -0.84 9.53
N GLU A 221 -17.97 -1.84 8.69
CA GLU A 221 -18.56 -3.18 8.79
C GLU A 221 -17.52 -4.23 8.47
N ASN A 222 -17.71 -5.45 8.98
CA ASN A 222 -16.86 -6.60 8.67
C ASN A 222 -15.34 -6.34 8.87
N LEU A 223 -14.97 -5.65 9.94
CA LEU A 223 -13.56 -5.28 10.21
C LEU A 223 -12.63 -6.49 10.24
N GLY A 224 -13.14 -7.66 10.64
CA GLY A 224 -12.37 -8.91 10.63
C GLY A 224 -11.82 -9.29 9.26
N TYR A 225 -12.52 -8.95 8.18
CA TYR A 225 -12.06 -9.17 6.81
C TYR A 225 -10.82 -8.29 6.49
N TYR A 226 -10.89 -7.01 6.77
CA TYR A 226 -9.80 -6.06 6.50
C TYR A 226 -8.57 -6.35 7.36
N LEU A 227 -8.77 -6.61 8.65
CA LEU A 227 -7.71 -7.00 9.58
C LEU A 227 -7.07 -8.33 9.18
N GLY A 228 -7.87 -9.30 8.71
CA GLY A 228 -7.40 -10.59 8.21
C GLY A 228 -6.51 -10.44 6.98
N LEU A 229 -6.89 -9.62 6.01
CA LEU A 229 -6.07 -9.35 4.83
C LEU A 229 -4.76 -8.63 5.21
N TYR A 230 -4.83 -7.59 6.04
CA TYR A 230 -3.64 -6.90 6.53
C TYR A 230 -2.67 -7.84 7.28
N ASN A 231 -3.22 -8.77 8.08
CA ASN A 231 -2.43 -9.80 8.74
C ASN A 231 -1.74 -10.73 7.72
N THR A 232 -2.46 -11.16 6.69
CA THR A 232 -1.92 -12.00 5.62
C THR A 232 -0.81 -11.28 4.86
N TRP A 233 -1.03 -10.04 4.44
CA TRP A 233 -0.04 -9.27 3.68
C TRP A 233 1.21 -8.96 4.51
N SER A 234 1.04 -8.52 5.76
CA SER A 234 2.14 -8.13 6.64
C SER A 234 2.95 -9.31 7.18
N SER A 235 2.39 -10.51 7.18
CA SER A 235 3.13 -11.75 7.44
C SER A 235 3.73 -12.39 6.17
N TYR A 236 3.53 -11.77 5.01
CA TYR A 236 3.91 -12.31 3.69
C TYR A 236 3.25 -13.68 3.41
N GLY A 237 2.05 -13.87 3.93
CA GLY A 237 1.22 -15.05 3.68
C GLY A 237 0.67 -15.09 2.26
N ILE A 238 0.09 -16.23 1.91
CA ILE A 238 -0.61 -16.42 0.63
C ILE A 238 -2.07 -16.03 0.83
N GLU A 239 -2.57 -15.09 0.03
CA GLU A 239 -3.96 -14.64 0.12
C GLU A 239 -4.92 -15.57 -0.60
N SER A 240 -4.54 -16.05 -1.76
CA SER A 240 -5.37 -16.94 -2.57
C SER A 240 -4.55 -17.86 -3.45
N GLU A 241 -5.15 -18.99 -3.85
CA GLU A 241 -4.55 -19.93 -4.78
C GLU A 241 -4.51 -19.34 -6.19
N GLY A 242 -3.38 -19.53 -6.85
CA GLY A 242 -3.15 -19.07 -8.22
C GLY A 242 -1.68 -18.96 -8.57
N VAL A 243 -1.42 -18.56 -9.79
CA VAL A 243 -0.06 -18.37 -10.34
C VAL A 243 0.00 -16.98 -11.00
N THR A 244 1.01 -16.21 -10.66
CA THR A 244 1.36 -14.99 -11.40
C THR A 244 2.41 -15.32 -12.43
N ILE A 245 2.22 -14.91 -13.68
CA ILE A 245 3.22 -14.98 -14.74
C ILE A 245 3.60 -13.55 -15.14
N ALA A 246 4.82 -13.13 -14.79
CA ALA A 246 5.38 -11.86 -15.20
C ALA A 246 6.38 -12.09 -16.33
N TYR A 247 6.21 -11.39 -17.45
CA TYR A 247 7.06 -11.62 -18.60
C TYR A 247 7.46 -10.37 -19.36
N THR A 248 8.55 -10.51 -20.12
CA THR A 248 8.92 -9.58 -21.20
C THR A 248 9.19 -10.36 -22.48
N SER A 249 8.78 -9.82 -23.62
CA SER A 249 9.01 -10.43 -24.91
C SER A 249 9.34 -9.37 -25.96
N VAL A 250 10.46 -9.53 -26.69
CA VAL A 250 10.89 -8.56 -27.70
C VAL A 250 10.23 -8.85 -29.05
N TYR A 251 10.25 -10.10 -29.51
CA TYR A 251 9.76 -10.51 -30.82
C TYR A 251 8.65 -11.60 -30.74
N GLY A 252 8.00 -11.78 -29.59
CA GLY A 252 6.86 -12.66 -29.41
C GLY A 252 7.21 -14.14 -29.07
N HIS A 253 8.45 -14.56 -29.11
CA HIS A 253 8.80 -15.97 -28.84
C HIS A 253 8.66 -16.33 -27.36
N THR A 254 9.07 -15.46 -26.44
CA THR A 254 8.87 -15.64 -25.00
C THR A 254 7.38 -15.55 -24.65
N GLU A 255 6.64 -14.63 -25.23
CA GLU A 255 5.18 -14.52 -25.10
C GLU A 255 4.46 -15.80 -25.54
N LYS A 256 4.91 -16.43 -26.63
CA LYS A 256 4.35 -17.73 -27.08
C LYS A 256 4.50 -18.80 -26.00
N ALA A 257 5.68 -18.90 -25.37
CA ALA A 257 5.90 -19.84 -24.28
C ALA A 257 5.02 -19.57 -23.06
N VAL A 258 4.83 -18.29 -22.72
CA VAL A 258 3.94 -17.86 -21.63
C VAL A 258 2.49 -18.25 -21.92
N LYS A 259 2.00 -18.07 -23.16
CA LYS A 259 0.64 -18.46 -23.55
C LYS A 259 0.44 -19.98 -23.41
N LEU A 260 1.39 -20.79 -23.86
CA LEU A 260 1.35 -22.24 -23.70
C LEU A 260 1.36 -22.66 -22.22
N LEU A 261 2.21 -22.03 -21.42
CA LEU A 261 2.25 -22.31 -19.97
C LEU A 261 0.92 -21.95 -19.28
N LYS A 262 0.36 -20.78 -19.60
CA LYS A 262 -0.94 -20.34 -19.09
C LYS A 262 -2.02 -21.39 -19.41
N GLU A 263 -2.11 -21.82 -20.65
CA GLU A 263 -3.08 -22.85 -21.10
C GLU A 263 -2.93 -24.16 -20.30
N GLU A 264 -1.69 -24.63 -20.07
CA GLU A 264 -1.46 -25.86 -19.29
C GLU A 264 -1.88 -25.71 -17.82
N ILE A 265 -1.62 -24.54 -17.21
CA ILE A 265 -2.03 -24.26 -15.82
C ILE A 265 -3.56 -24.16 -15.72
N GLU A 266 -4.20 -23.44 -16.66
CA GLU A 266 -5.66 -23.27 -16.69
C GLU A 266 -6.42 -24.58 -16.93
N LYS A 267 -5.85 -25.50 -17.75
CA LYS A 267 -6.40 -26.87 -17.92
C LYS A 267 -6.44 -27.65 -16.61
N ALA A 268 -5.54 -27.34 -15.68
CA ALA A 268 -5.56 -27.94 -14.34
C ALA A 268 -6.52 -27.23 -13.36
N GLY A 269 -7.29 -26.23 -13.82
CA GLY A 269 -8.27 -25.50 -13.02
C GLY A 269 -7.65 -24.44 -12.10
N VAL A 270 -6.38 -24.09 -12.29
CA VAL A 270 -5.67 -23.09 -11.46
C VAL A 270 -5.78 -21.71 -12.09
N LYS A 271 -6.08 -20.69 -11.28
CA LYS A 271 -6.18 -19.29 -11.70
C LYS A 271 -4.79 -18.75 -12.10
N VAL A 272 -4.74 -18.00 -13.19
CA VAL A 272 -3.50 -17.39 -13.69
C VAL A 272 -3.70 -15.89 -13.90
N ALA A 273 -2.82 -15.07 -13.31
CA ALA A 273 -2.64 -13.67 -13.64
C ALA A 273 -1.40 -13.52 -14.53
N VAL A 274 -1.53 -12.82 -15.66
CA VAL A 274 -0.44 -12.66 -16.64
C VAL A 274 -0.15 -11.19 -16.87
N HIS A 275 1.11 -10.79 -16.69
CA HIS A 275 1.56 -9.41 -16.82
C HIS A 275 2.68 -9.29 -17.87
N ASP A 276 2.41 -8.56 -18.95
CA ASP A 276 3.46 -8.07 -19.85
C ASP A 276 4.08 -6.82 -19.20
N LEU A 277 5.24 -6.98 -18.59
CA LEU A 277 5.91 -5.93 -17.83
C LEU A 277 6.30 -4.70 -18.66
N ALA A 278 6.30 -4.80 -19.98
CA ALA A 278 6.52 -3.66 -20.86
C ALA A 278 5.25 -2.83 -21.10
N ARG A 279 4.07 -3.31 -20.70
CA ARG A 279 2.75 -2.71 -21.00
C ARG A 279 1.82 -2.57 -19.82
N CYS A 280 1.96 -3.40 -18.79
CA CYS A 280 1.13 -3.30 -17.59
C CYS A 280 1.59 -2.15 -16.68
N ASP A 281 0.80 -1.85 -15.67
CA ASP A 281 1.28 -1.15 -14.49
C ASP A 281 2.10 -2.15 -13.64
N GLU A 282 3.35 -1.81 -13.34
CA GLU A 282 4.22 -2.70 -12.55
C GLU A 282 3.62 -3.00 -11.16
N SER A 283 2.91 -2.04 -10.57
CA SER A 283 2.29 -2.23 -9.25
C SER A 283 1.21 -3.31 -9.23
N GLU A 284 0.49 -3.52 -10.34
CA GLU A 284 -0.47 -4.62 -10.49
C GLU A 284 0.24 -5.99 -10.55
N ALA A 285 1.37 -6.07 -11.25
CA ALA A 285 2.16 -7.28 -11.29
C ALA A 285 2.79 -7.61 -9.93
N VAL A 286 3.23 -6.58 -9.19
CA VAL A 286 3.77 -6.73 -7.84
C VAL A 286 2.69 -7.23 -6.88
N GLU A 287 1.50 -6.62 -6.88
CA GLU A 287 0.43 -7.02 -5.96
C GLU A 287 -0.03 -8.46 -6.20
N ASP A 288 -0.17 -8.90 -7.46
CA ASP A 288 -0.51 -10.27 -7.78
C ASP A 288 0.61 -11.27 -7.43
N ALA A 289 1.90 -10.87 -7.55
CA ALA A 289 3.01 -11.71 -7.11
C ALA A 289 2.99 -11.95 -5.58
N PHE A 290 2.55 -10.98 -4.80
CA PHE A 290 2.35 -11.15 -3.36
C PHE A 290 1.04 -11.86 -3.00
N ARG A 291 0.00 -11.69 -3.80
CA ARG A 291 -1.32 -12.32 -3.61
C ARG A 291 -1.24 -13.84 -3.70
N TYR A 292 -0.56 -14.33 -4.73
CA TYR A 292 -0.43 -15.76 -5.01
C TYR A 292 0.86 -16.33 -4.43
N GLY A 293 0.83 -17.63 -4.14
CA GLY A 293 2.01 -18.35 -3.64
C GLY A 293 3.05 -18.72 -4.71
N LYS A 294 2.72 -18.52 -5.98
CA LYS A 294 3.43 -19.09 -7.13
C LYS A 294 3.66 -18.01 -8.18
N LEU A 295 4.92 -17.87 -8.62
CA LEU A 295 5.36 -16.88 -9.60
C LEU A 295 6.14 -17.54 -10.73
N VAL A 296 5.86 -17.16 -11.97
CA VAL A 296 6.72 -17.52 -13.11
C VAL A 296 7.33 -16.24 -13.68
N LEU A 297 8.64 -16.24 -13.83
CA LEU A 297 9.39 -15.17 -14.48
C LEU A 297 9.86 -15.63 -15.85
N ALA A 298 9.45 -14.89 -16.90
CA ALA A 298 9.78 -15.24 -18.27
C ALA A 298 10.41 -14.03 -18.99
N THR A 299 11.68 -14.13 -19.36
CA THR A 299 12.38 -13.02 -20.01
C THR A 299 13.45 -13.47 -20.98
N THR A 300 13.93 -12.51 -21.77
CA THR A 300 15.05 -12.74 -22.69
C THR A 300 16.35 -12.25 -22.08
N THR A 301 17.44 -12.95 -22.42
CA THR A 301 18.80 -12.43 -22.19
C THR A 301 19.02 -11.17 -23.04
N TYR A 302 19.43 -10.10 -22.41
CA TYR A 302 19.61 -8.79 -23.02
C TYR A 302 20.86 -8.10 -22.47
N ASN A 303 21.77 -7.67 -23.33
CA ASN A 303 23.04 -7.04 -22.95
C ASN A 303 23.83 -7.87 -21.89
N ALA A 304 23.91 -9.18 -22.09
CA ALA A 304 24.50 -10.13 -21.14
C ALA A 304 23.86 -10.12 -19.72
N SER A 305 22.66 -9.58 -19.59
CA SER A 305 21.83 -9.54 -18.38
C SER A 305 20.40 -9.97 -18.70
N ILE A 306 19.41 -9.45 -17.96
CA ILE A 306 17.98 -9.61 -18.24
C ILE A 306 17.38 -8.33 -18.80
N PHE A 307 16.19 -8.43 -19.40
CA PHE A 307 15.50 -7.27 -19.94
C PHE A 307 15.14 -6.28 -18.83
N PRO A 308 15.31 -4.93 -19.05
CA PRO A 308 15.19 -3.93 -17.97
C PRO A 308 13.90 -3.99 -17.16
N PHE A 309 12.75 -4.15 -17.79
CA PHE A 309 11.47 -4.23 -17.07
C PHE A 309 11.40 -5.45 -16.13
N MET A 310 12.01 -6.58 -16.50
CA MET A 310 12.10 -7.74 -15.60
C MET A 310 13.04 -7.45 -14.43
N GLN A 311 14.13 -6.73 -14.65
CA GLN A 311 15.03 -6.32 -13.59
C GLN A 311 14.32 -5.39 -12.58
N ASN A 312 13.58 -4.39 -13.08
CA ASN A 312 12.81 -3.48 -12.22
C ASN A 312 11.78 -4.25 -11.39
N PHE A 313 11.02 -5.13 -12.01
CA PHE A 313 10.02 -5.95 -11.31
C PHE A 313 10.64 -6.82 -10.21
N ILE A 314 11.75 -7.51 -10.49
CA ILE A 314 12.45 -8.31 -9.48
C ILE A 314 12.96 -7.42 -8.34
N ASN A 315 13.52 -6.25 -8.64
CA ASN A 315 13.94 -5.29 -7.62
C ASN A 315 12.75 -4.85 -6.76
N ALA A 316 11.61 -4.51 -7.39
CA ALA A 316 10.39 -4.13 -6.69
C ALA A 316 9.90 -5.22 -5.72
N LEU A 317 10.04 -6.50 -6.08
CA LEU A 317 9.71 -7.62 -5.20
C LEU A 317 10.69 -7.75 -4.03
N THR A 318 11.98 -7.79 -4.33
CA THR A 318 13.04 -8.05 -3.32
C THR A 318 13.18 -6.92 -2.31
N GLU A 319 13.02 -5.66 -2.73
CA GLU A 319 12.99 -4.50 -1.84
C GLU A 319 11.83 -4.52 -0.86
N ARG A 320 10.75 -5.26 -1.17
CA ARG A 320 9.55 -5.46 -0.34
C ARG A 320 9.56 -6.78 0.44
N ASN A 321 10.75 -7.39 0.62
CA ASN A 321 10.92 -8.65 1.35
C ASN A 321 10.13 -9.84 0.77
N TYR A 322 10.10 -9.97 -0.56
CA TYR A 322 9.43 -11.09 -1.22
C TYR A 322 9.98 -12.43 -0.74
N LYS A 323 9.12 -13.26 -0.19
CA LYS A 323 9.48 -14.54 0.43
C LYS A 323 8.33 -15.53 0.51
N ASN A 324 8.61 -16.76 0.94
CA ASN A 324 7.64 -17.84 1.10
C ASN A 324 6.91 -18.16 -0.23
N ARG A 325 7.64 -18.22 -1.33
CA ARG A 325 7.06 -18.37 -2.68
C ARG A 325 7.78 -19.43 -3.50
N LYS A 326 7.03 -20.06 -4.42
CA LYS A 326 7.55 -20.97 -5.44
C LYS A 326 7.73 -20.22 -6.76
N ILE A 327 8.90 -20.36 -7.39
CA ILE A 327 9.25 -19.62 -8.61
C ILE A 327 9.60 -20.57 -9.74
N GLY A 328 8.94 -20.40 -10.88
CA GLY A 328 9.29 -21.03 -12.17
C GLY A 328 10.04 -20.06 -13.07
N LEU A 329 10.95 -20.57 -13.90
CA LEU A 329 11.78 -19.75 -14.78
C LEU A 329 11.66 -20.16 -16.24
N ILE A 330 11.49 -19.15 -17.11
CA ILE A 330 11.57 -19.27 -18.57
C ILE A 330 12.61 -18.26 -19.07
N GLU A 331 13.62 -18.74 -19.77
CA GLU A 331 14.62 -17.88 -20.42
C GLU A 331 14.58 -18.03 -21.94
N ASN A 332 14.92 -16.96 -22.64
CA ASN A 332 15.14 -16.97 -24.08
C ASN A 332 16.45 -16.26 -24.44
N GLY A 333 17.14 -16.78 -25.45
CA GLY A 333 18.34 -16.15 -25.99
C GLY A 333 18.88 -16.88 -27.18
N SER A 334 19.13 -16.17 -28.28
CA SER A 334 19.48 -16.81 -29.55
C SER A 334 20.86 -17.47 -29.54
N TRP A 335 21.81 -17.08 -28.70
CA TRP A 335 23.18 -17.64 -28.70
C TRP A 335 23.79 -17.88 -27.32
N ALA A 336 23.38 -17.24 -26.26
CA ALA A 336 23.94 -17.45 -24.91
C ALA A 336 22.89 -17.10 -23.86
N PRO A 337 21.81 -17.91 -23.72
CA PRO A 337 20.78 -17.63 -22.72
C PRO A 337 21.36 -17.79 -21.32
N THR A 338 21.27 -16.70 -20.52
CA THR A 338 21.75 -16.60 -19.14
C THR A 338 20.71 -15.98 -18.20
N ALA A 339 19.54 -15.64 -18.71
CA ALA A 339 18.53 -14.90 -17.95
C ALA A 339 18.05 -15.68 -16.73
N ALA A 340 17.85 -17.00 -16.82
CA ALA A 340 17.40 -17.82 -15.69
C ALA A 340 18.42 -17.81 -14.53
N LYS A 341 19.71 -17.87 -14.83
CA LYS A 341 20.77 -17.78 -13.83
C LYS A 341 20.72 -16.43 -13.10
N ILE A 342 20.53 -15.34 -13.82
CA ILE A 342 20.49 -13.98 -13.25
C ILE A 342 19.23 -13.80 -12.42
N MET A 343 18.06 -14.22 -12.93
CA MET A 343 16.80 -14.15 -12.18
C MET A 343 16.88 -14.96 -10.88
N ARG A 344 17.45 -16.18 -10.93
CA ARG A 344 17.64 -17.00 -9.71
C ARG A 344 18.55 -16.32 -8.69
N ALA A 345 19.67 -15.77 -9.12
CA ALA A 345 20.63 -15.08 -8.24
C ALA A 345 20.03 -13.84 -7.57
N ALA A 346 19.09 -13.15 -8.22
CA ALA A 346 18.45 -11.98 -7.66
C ALA A 346 17.63 -12.26 -6.39
N PHE A 347 17.22 -13.50 -6.14
CA PHE A 347 16.50 -13.92 -4.94
C PHE A 347 17.38 -14.64 -3.90
N GLU A 348 18.72 -14.61 -4.03
CA GLU A 348 19.61 -15.32 -3.10
C GLU A 348 19.48 -14.89 -1.63
N ASN A 349 19.07 -13.63 -1.40
CA ASN A 349 18.83 -13.08 -0.07
C ASN A 349 17.35 -13.13 0.36
N SER A 350 16.46 -13.69 -0.47
CA SER A 350 15.05 -13.84 -0.14
C SER A 350 14.79 -15.14 0.62
N GLU A 351 14.04 -15.03 1.71
CA GLU A 351 13.78 -16.18 2.59
C GLU A 351 12.74 -17.13 1.96
N ASN A 352 12.96 -18.44 2.09
CA ASN A 352 12.00 -19.49 1.70
C ASN A 352 11.51 -19.35 0.26
N ILE A 353 12.43 -19.11 -0.67
CA ILE A 353 12.15 -19.19 -2.11
C ILE A 353 12.48 -20.59 -2.61
N GLU A 354 11.49 -21.29 -3.15
CA GLU A 354 11.63 -22.56 -3.82
C GLU A 354 11.60 -22.36 -5.35
N PHE A 355 12.61 -22.84 -6.05
CA PHE A 355 12.60 -22.81 -7.52
C PHE A 355 12.14 -24.14 -8.08
N CYS A 356 11.26 -24.11 -9.10
CA CYS A 356 10.93 -25.31 -9.86
C CYS A 356 12.18 -25.95 -10.42
N PRO A 357 12.27 -27.31 -10.42
CA PRO A 357 13.39 -28.05 -11.02
C PRO A 357 13.57 -27.74 -12.49
N THR A 358 12.47 -27.69 -13.26
CA THR A 358 12.48 -27.39 -14.68
C THR A 358 12.66 -25.89 -14.93
N THR A 359 13.69 -25.54 -15.70
CA THR A 359 13.86 -24.22 -16.32
C THR A 359 13.61 -24.38 -17.82
N VAL A 360 12.64 -23.63 -18.35
CA VAL A 360 12.38 -23.63 -19.80
C VAL A 360 13.43 -22.79 -20.50
N LYS A 361 14.25 -23.41 -21.35
CA LYS A 361 15.33 -22.73 -22.05
C LYS A 361 15.04 -22.68 -23.56
N ILE A 362 14.69 -21.50 -24.04
CA ILE A 362 14.36 -21.23 -25.41
C ILE A 362 15.60 -20.68 -26.14
N VAL A 363 15.93 -21.25 -27.30
CA VAL A 363 16.99 -20.73 -28.15
C VAL A 363 16.33 -20.17 -29.42
N GLY A 364 15.94 -18.90 -29.35
CA GLY A 364 15.18 -18.24 -30.42
C GLY A 364 13.69 -18.53 -30.35
N ALA A 365 13.22 -19.57 -31.08
CA ALA A 365 11.81 -19.95 -31.14
C ALA A 365 11.48 -21.15 -30.24
N VAL A 366 10.23 -21.26 -29.84
CA VAL A 366 9.71 -22.43 -29.09
C VAL A 366 9.76 -23.69 -29.97
N SER A 367 10.46 -24.72 -29.49
CA SER A 367 10.57 -26.06 -30.10
C SER A 367 9.66 -27.07 -29.39
N GLU A 368 9.54 -28.29 -29.95
CA GLU A 368 8.82 -29.43 -29.33
C GLU A 368 9.39 -29.76 -27.93
N GLU A 369 10.72 -29.73 -27.77
CA GLU A 369 11.38 -29.92 -26.47
C GLU A 369 10.95 -28.84 -25.47
N ASN A 370 10.84 -27.60 -25.91
CA ASN A 370 10.36 -26.53 -25.04
C ASN A 370 8.90 -26.71 -24.63
N GLU A 371 8.05 -27.25 -25.49
CA GLU A 371 6.67 -27.58 -25.12
C GLU A 371 6.61 -28.68 -24.04
N GLU A 372 7.51 -29.65 -24.06
CA GLU A 372 7.63 -30.66 -23.00
C GLU A 372 8.12 -30.02 -21.68
N GLN A 373 9.13 -29.14 -21.75
CA GLN A 373 9.61 -28.39 -20.60
C GLN A 373 8.50 -27.52 -20.02
N ILE A 374 7.69 -26.86 -20.85
CA ILE A 374 6.55 -26.03 -20.40
C ILE A 374 5.50 -26.88 -19.67
N ARG A 375 5.16 -28.07 -20.20
CA ARG A 375 4.24 -29.01 -19.53
C ARG A 375 4.79 -29.48 -18.17
N SER A 376 6.11 -29.74 -18.11
CA SER A 376 6.77 -30.11 -16.86
C SER A 376 6.74 -28.96 -15.84
N LEU A 377 7.11 -27.76 -16.27
CA LEU A 377 7.05 -26.54 -15.42
C LEU A 377 5.64 -26.27 -14.92
N ALA A 378 4.61 -26.45 -15.76
CA ALA A 378 3.21 -26.28 -15.37
C ALA A 378 2.85 -27.23 -14.20
N LYS A 379 3.21 -28.51 -14.30
CA LYS A 379 2.97 -29.49 -13.22
C LYS A 379 3.72 -29.16 -11.96
N GLU A 380 4.98 -28.75 -12.07
CA GLU A 380 5.82 -28.41 -10.93
C GLU A 380 5.33 -27.15 -10.18
N ILE A 381 4.91 -26.12 -10.93
CA ILE A 381 4.49 -24.86 -10.30
C ILE A 381 3.14 -25.01 -9.61
N ILE A 382 2.23 -25.86 -10.10
CA ILE A 382 0.92 -26.07 -9.47
C ILE A 382 0.95 -27.08 -8.32
N GLY A 383 1.87 -28.04 -8.33
CA GLY A 383 2.08 -29.03 -7.25
C GLY A 383 2.90 -28.47 -6.14
#